data_678721155dfda72e6c261fa6ab60e523
#
_entry.id   678721155dfda72e6c261fa6ab60e523
#
_cell.length_a   1.000
_cell.length_b   1.000
_cell.length_c   1.000
_cell.angle_alpha   90.00
_cell.angle_beta   90.00
_cell.angle_gamma   90.00
#
_symmetry.space_group_name_H-M   'P 1'
#
loop_
_entity.id
_entity.type
_entity.pdbx_description
1 polymer ?
#
loop_
_entity_poly.entity_id
_entity_poly.type
_entity_poly.pdbx_seq_one_letter_code
_entity_poly.pdbx_strand_id
1 'polypeptide(L)'
;MGLRNNLIVKSVLLLVFFSGSVQAQDVLPFPPAPSGSKAGLTIQESTYKKRVEPKRLAEGAPNILIILMDDLGPGTPSTYGGEINTPTLSRVANQGISYNRFHSTAMCSPTRASLLTGRNHTFVGNGQISAIANDFDGFSGTIPKTSATVAEVLKNYGYNTGAWGKWHNTPEEQITNKGPFDYWPTGYGFEYFYGFLAGEVSQYEPVMTRNTTQAPLHHDPKKPYHGTEDIAQDAIKWLREQKAYAPEKP
;
A
#
# COMPACT_ATOMS: atom_id res chain seq x y z
N MET A 1 -50.21 60.33 -19.97
CA MET A 1 -48.93 60.82 -19.47
C MET A 1 -48.55 59.96 -18.24
N GLY A 2 -47.82 58.91 -18.42
CA GLY A 2 -47.48 57.93 -17.35
C GLY A 2 -46.03 57.59 -17.45
N LEU A 3 -45.22 57.99 -16.47
CA LEU A 3 -43.83 57.73 -16.32
C LEU A 3 -43.62 56.29 -15.86
N ARG A 4 -42.90 55.49 -16.67
CA ARG A 4 -42.44 54.19 -16.31
C ARG A 4 -41.08 54.28 -15.55
N ASN A 5 -41.10 54.00 -14.25
CA ASN A 5 -39.88 53.85 -13.47
C ASN A 5 -39.25 52.50 -13.77
N ASN A 6 -38.10 52.49 -14.45
CA ASN A 6 -37.28 51.33 -14.61
C ASN A 6 -36.41 51.16 -13.35
N LEU A 7 -36.75 50.19 -12.50
CA LEU A 7 -35.89 49.73 -11.42
C LEU A 7 -34.80 48.84 -12.03
N ILE A 8 -33.57 49.34 -12.11
CA ILE A 8 -32.39 48.52 -12.43
C ILE A 8 -31.94 47.86 -11.15
N VAL A 9 -32.24 46.57 -11.01
CA VAL A 9 -31.67 45.72 -9.93
C VAL A 9 -30.22 45.42 -10.30
N LYS A 10 -29.26 46.06 -9.63
CA LYS A 10 -27.86 45.73 -9.73
C LYS A 10 -27.61 44.47 -8.85
N SER A 11 -27.56 43.30 -9.46
CA SER A 11 -27.08 42.07 -8.81
C SER A 11 -25.58 42.19 -8.63
N VAL A 12 -25.15 42.40 -7.39
CA VAL A 12 -23.75 42.31 -7.01
C VAL A 12 -23.44 40.84 -6.82
N LEU A 13 -22.73 40.25 -7.78
CA LEU A 13 -22.21 38.88 -7.69
C LEU A 13 -21.02 38.88 -6.74
N LEU A 14 -21.23 38.43 -5.49
CA LEU A 14 -20.16 38.24 -4.50
C LEU A 14 -19.38 36.99 -4.87
N LEU A 15 -18.25 37.12 -5.58
CA LEU A 15 -17.29 36.03 -5.82
C LEU A 15 -16.54 35.81 -4.51
N VAL A 16 -16.98 34.80 -3.74
CA VAL A 16 -16.21 34.26 -2.60
C VAL A 16 -15.08 33.42 -3.18
N PHE A 17 -13.89 34.01 -3.27
CA PHE A 17 -12.66 33.23 -3.50
C PHE A 17 -12.41 32.37 -2.26
N PHE A 18 -12.77 31.09 -2.33
CA PHE A 18 -12.19 30.09 -1.44
C PHE A 18 -10.71 29.96 -1.82
N SER A 19 -9.85 30.72 -1.16
CA SER A 19 -8.42 30.44 -1.12
C SER A 19 -8.20 29.20 -0.23
N GLY A 20 -8.62 28.03 -0.72
CA GLY A 20 -8.12 26.79 -0.22
C GLY A 20 -6.61 26.81 -0.44
N SER A 21 -5.82 26.83 0.62
CA SER A 21 -4.39 26.59 0.53
C SER A 21 -4.21 25.21 -0.13
N VAL A 22 -3.82 25.22 -1.40
CA VAL A 22 -3.34 24.00 -2.06
C VAL A 22 -2.06 23.65 -1.29
N GLN A 23 -2.17 22.74 -0.32
CA GLN A 23 -0.97 22.16 0.27
C GLN A 23 -0.22 21.49 -0.87
N ALA A 24 1.00 21.97 -1.10
CA ALA A 24 1.89 21.32 -2.05
C ALA A 24 2.01 19.86 -1.65
N GLN A 25 1.75 18.97 -2.60
CA GLN A 25 1.90 17.53 -2.37
C GLN A 25 3.36 17.28 -1.99
N ASP A 26 3.58 16.59 -0.86
CA ASP A 26 4.92 16.22 -0.44
C ASP A 26 5.61 15.40 -1.53
N VAL A 27 6.86 15.77 -1.82
CA VAL A 27 7.71 15.02 -2.75
C VAL A 27 8.41 13.91 -1.99
N LEU A 28 8.20 12.67 -2.41
CA LEU A 28 8.83 11.50 -1.79
C LEU A 28 10.01 10.98 -2.65
N PRO A 29 11.09 10.50 -2.01
CA PRO A 29 11.35 10.55 -0.57
C PRO A 29 11.58 11.99 -0.10
N PHE A 30 11.27 12.27 1.16
CA PHE A 30 11.50 13.62 1.70
C PHE A 30 12.96 14.03 1.57
N PRO A 31 13.24 15.30 1.23
CA PRO A 31 14.60 15.80 1.22
C PRO A 31 15.20 15.71 2.64
N PRO A 32 16.49 15.39 2.76
CA PRO A 32 17.15 15.30 4.06
C PRO A 32 17.10 16.66 4.79
N ALA A 33 16.92 16.64 6.11
CA ALA A 33 16.95 17.84 6.90
C ALA A 33 18.31 18.56 6.70
N PRO A 34 18.32 19.90 6.53
CA PRO A 34 19.57 20.64 6.35
C PRO A 34 20.44 20.54 7.61
N SER A 35 21.76 20.48 7.41
CA SER A 35 22.69 20.52 8.53
C SER A 35 22.71 21.91 9.17
N GLY A 36 22.58 21.95 10.49
CA GLY A 36 22.80 23.16 11.25
C GLY A 36 24.29 23.40 11.65
N SER A 37 25.19 22.47 11.24
CA SER A 37 26.62 22.61 11.48
C SER A 37 27.22 23.66 10.55
N LYS A 38 28.24 24.38 11.03
CA LYS A 38 29.00 25.37 10.25
C LYS A 38 30.47 24.96 10.24
N ALA A 39 31.02 24.79 9.04
CA ALA A 39 32.44 24.51 8.87
C ALA A 39 33.25 25.84 8.97
N GLY A 40 34.27 25.87 9.78
CA GLY A 40 35.33 26.89 9.77
C GLY A 40 36.56 26.42 9.02
N LEU A 41 37.61 27.24 8.98
CA LEU A 41 38.90 26.86 8.39
C LEU A 41 39.62 25.79 9.23
N THR A 42 39.34 25.75 10.53
CA THR A 42 39.84 24.76 11.47
C THR A 42 38.73 24.08 12.23
N ILE A 43 39.02 22.95 12.89
CA ILE A 43 38.06 22.25 13.75
C ILE A 43 37.59 23.15 14.88
N GLN A 44 38.48 23.98 15.45
CA GLN A 44 38.21 24.91 16.55
C GLN A 44 37.23 26.03 16.15
N GLU A 45 37.26 26.42 14.88
CA GLU A 45 36.34 27.43 14.33
C GLU A 45 35.02 26.83 13.83
N SER A 46 34.96 25.51 13.77
CA SER A 46 33.78 24.78 13.29
C SER A 46 32.77 24.59 14.43
N THR A 47 31.50 24.71 14.10
CA THR A 47 30.40 24.42 15.03
C THR A 47 29.66 23.19 14.58
N TYR A 48 29.68 22.15 15.39
CA TYR A 48 28.91 20.95 15.17
C TYR A 48 27.50 21.10 15.74
N LYS A 49 26.50 20.75 14.93
CA LYS A 49 25.10 20.59 15.36
C LYS A 49 24.56 19.29 14.83
N LYS A 50 24.13 18.38 15.73
CA LYS A 50 23.53 17.11 15.35
C LYS A 50 22.32 17.37 14.45
N ARG A 51 22.26 16.68 13.30
CA ARG A 51 21.09 16.69 12.43
C ARG A 51 19.94 15.96 13.12
N VAL A 52 18.77 16.56 13.13
CA VAL A 52 17.54 15.96 13.65
C VAL A 52 16.53 15.93 12.52
N GLU A 53 16.16 14.73 12.10
CA GLU A 53 15.10 14.55 11.11
C GLU A 53 13.73 14.86 11.77
N PRO A 54 12.84 15.55 11.08
CA PRO A 54 11.50 15.82 11.57
C PRO A 54 10.74 14.51 11.86
N LYS A 55 10.09 14.43 13.02
CA LYS A 55 9.16 13.32 13.29
C LYS A 55 7.89 13.57 12.48
N ARG A 56 7.63 12.68 11.49
CA ARG A 56 6.47 12.79 10.59
C ARG A 56 5.30 11.93 11.01
N LEU A 57 5.56 10.89 11.80
CA LEU A 57 4.51 10.03 12.35
C LEU A 57 3.66 10.84 13.32
N ALA A 58 2.36 10.91 13.07
CA ALA A 58 1.42 11.57 13.96
C ALA A 58 1.31 10.80 15.28
N GLU A 59 1.09 11.54 16.37
CA GLU A 59 0.78 10.90 17.66
C GLU A 59 -0.56 10.17 17.59
N GLY A 60 -0.59 8.93 18.07
CA GLY A 60 -1.78 8.09 18.00
C GLY A 60 -2.14 7.60 16.58
N ALA A 61 -1.19 7.63 15.65
CA ALA A 61 -1.40 7.10 14.32
C ALA A 61 -1.90 5.64 14.37
N PRO A 62 -2.99 5.29 13.64
CA PRO A 62 -3.61 3.98 13.73
C PRO A 62 -2.80 2.90 13.03
N ASN A 63 -2.91 1.66 13.50
CA ASN A 63 -2.51 0.50 12.71
C ASN A 63 -3.45 0.32 11.51
N ILE A 64 -2.89 -0.07 10.36
CA ILE A 64 -3.64 -0.30 9.12
C ILE A 64 -3.42 -1.75 8.69
N LEU A 65 -4.49 -2.54 8.70
CA LEU A 65 -4.48 -3.92 8.21
C LEU A 65 -5.42 -4.04 7.01
N ILE A 66 -4.89 -4.41 5.86
CA ILE A 66 -5.66 -4.67 4.64
C ILE A 66 -5.62 -6.18 4.38
N ILE A 67 -6.79 -6.81 4.31
CA ILE A 67 -6.94 -8.21 3.93
C ILE A 67 -7.66 -8.26 2.60
N LEU A 68 -6.93 -8.69 1.55
CA LEU A 68 -7.46 -8.85 0.20
C LEU A 68 -7.61 -10.35 -0.07
N MET A 69 -8.85 -10.80 -0.16
CA MET A 69 -9.15 -12.17 -0.55
C MET A 69 -9.15 -12.31 -2.06
N ASP A 70 -8.50 -13.37 -2.54
CA ASP A 70 -8.34 -13.65 -3.96
C ASP A 70 -9.50 -14.48 -4.46
N ASP A 71 -10.08 -14.11 -5.61
CA ASP A 71 -11.22 -14.76 -6.26
C ASP A 71 -12.44 -15.02 -5.35
N LEU A 72 -12.64 -14.17 -4.34
CA LEU A 72 -13.77 -14.26 -3.41
C LEU A 72 -14.81 -13.19 -3.71
N GLY A 73 -15.98 -13.60 -4.16
CA GLY A 73 -17.14 -12.73 -4.32
C GLY A 73 -17.98 -12.60 -3.05
N PRO A 74 -18.85 -11.59 -2.94
CA PRO A 74 -19.67 -11.34 -1.75
C PRO A 74 -20.66 -12.48 -1.46
N GLY A 75 -21.01 -13.29 -2.44
CA GLY A 75 -21.89 -14.47 -2.26
C GLY A 75 -21.22 -15.69 -1.62
N THR A 76 -19.93 -15.64 -1.32
CA THR A 76 -19.19 -16.78 -0.75
C THR A 76 -19.20 -16.79 0.78
N PRO A 77 -18.87 -15.68 1.51
CA PRO A 77 -18.84 -15.67 2.96
C PRO A 77 -20.23 -15.56 3.57
N SER A 78 -20.47 -16.29 4.66
CA SER A 78 -21.73 -16.25 5.41
C SER A 78 -22.08 -14.85 5.93
N THR A 79 -21.11 -13.99 6.11
CA THR A 79 -21.27 -12.57 6.48
C THR A 79 -22.21 -11.82 5.53
N TYR A 80 -22.24 -12.19 4.25
CA TYR A 80 -23.09 -11.59 3.21
C TYR A 80 -24.12 -12.58 2.64
N GLY A 81 -24.41 -13.66 3.37
CA GLY A 81 -25.42 -14.65 2.99
C GLY A 81 -24.89 -15.84 2.18
N GLY A 82 -23.57 -15.99 2.04
CA GLY A 82 -22.94 -17.13 1.40
C GLY A 82 -22.85 -18.38 2.27
N GLU A 83 -22.39 -19.47 1.70
CA GLU A 83 -22.37 -20.80 2.35
C GLU A 83 -21.16 -21.03 3.25
N ILE A 84 -20.06 -20.29 3.05
CA ILE A 84 -18.83 -20.47 3.81
C ILE A 84 -18.94 -19.75 5.16
N ASN A 85 -18.83 -20.50 6.25
CA ASN A 85 -18.87 -19.95 7.60
C ASN A 85 -17.66 -19.04 7.87
N THR A 86 -17.90 -17.73 8.02
CA THR A 86 -16.87 -16.69 8.20
C THR A 86 -17.15 -15.83 9.44
N PRO A 87 -17.07 -16.42 10.67
CA PRO A 87 -17.44 -15.72 11.90
C PRO A 87 -16.55 -14.51 12.19
N THR A 88 -15.28 -14.53 11.80
CA THR A 88 -14.39 -13.39 11.98
C THR A 88 -14.76 -12.23 11.07
N LEU A 89 -15.11 -12.47 9.81
CA LEU A 89 -15.61 -11.42 8.92
C LEU A 89 -16.92 -10.82 9.46
N SER A 90 -17.83 -11.66 9.94
CA SER A 90 -19.09 -11.20 10.58
C SER A 90 -18.82 -10.31 11.78
N ARG A 91 -17.85 -10.67 12.62
CA ARG A 91 -17.44 -9.83 13.76
C ARG A 91 -16.89 -8.47 13.31
N VAL A 92 -16.02 -8.45 12.29
CA VAL A 92 -15.46 -7.20 11.73
C VAL A 92 -16.57 -6.34 11.10
N ALA A 93 -17.46 -6.95 10.32
CA ALA A 93 -18.58 -6.26 9.70
C ALA A 93 -19.52 -5.62 10.74
N ASN A 94 -19.79 -6.30 11.86
CA ASN A 94 -20.64 -5.81 12.95
C ASN A 94 -19.98 -4.67 13.75
N GLN A 95 -18.66 -4.54 13.70
CA GLN A 95 -17.90 -3.49 14.40
C GLN A 95 -17.48 -2.34 13.48
N GLY A 96 -17.73 -2.44 12.18
CA GLY A 96 -17.28 -1.53 11.17
C GLY A 96 -18.36 -1.12 10.18
N ILE A 97 -17.94 -0.74 9.00
CA ILE A 97 -18.80 -0.32 7.90
C ILE A 97 -18.73 -1.36 6.79
N SER A 98 -19.88 -1.82 6.32
CA SER A 98 -19.99 -2.68 5.14
C SER A 98 -20.45 -1.87 3.93
N TYR A 99 -19.70 -1.98 2.82
CA TYR A 99 -20.03 -1.33 1.57
C TYR A 99 -20.75 -2.31 0.65
N ASN A 100 -21.92 -1.94 0.14
CA ASN A 100 -22.71 -2.75 -0.79
C ASN A 100 -22.51 -2.37 -2.27
N ARG A 101 -21.68 -1.35 -2.54
CA ARG A 101 -21.32 -0.87 -3.89
C ARG A 101 -19.81 -0.70 -4.02
N PHE A 102 -19.06 -1.65 -3.50
CA PHE A 102 -17.61 -1.70 -3.67
C PHE A 102 -17.28 -2.54 -4.89
N HIS A 103 -16.48 -2.00 -5.80
CA HIS A 103 -16.08 -2.66 -7.03
C HIS A 103 -14.57 -2.76 -7.11
N SER A 104 -14.09 -3.89 -7.59
CA SER A 104 -12.71 -4.13 -8.00
C SER A 104 -12.65 -4.30 -9.52
N THR A 105 -11.46 -4.46 -10.08
CA THR A 105 -11.33 -4.89 -11.47
C THR A 105 -11.64 -6.38 -11.60
N ALA A 106 -11.83 -6.85 -12.83
CA ALA A 106 -12.11 -8.27 -13.10
C ALA A 106 -10.88 -9.19 -12.92
N MET A 107 -9.71 -8.62 -12.65
CA MET A 107 -8.44 -9.36 -12.59
C MET A 107 -7.60 -8.96 -11.36
N CYS A 108 -6.76 -9.91 -10.92
CA CYS A 108 -5.98 -9.76 -9.68
C CYS A 108 -4.89 -8.68 -9.76
N SER A 109 -3.96 -8.71 -10.72
CA SER A 109 -2.89 -7.69 -10.81
C SER A 109 -3.42 -6.26 -10.95
N PRO A 110 -4.39 -5.96 -11.82
CA PRO A 110 -5.01 -4.64 -11.91
C PRO A 110 -5.66 -4.16 -10.60
N THR A 111 -6.39 -5.04 -9.91
CA THR A 111 -6.99 -4.73 -8.60
C THR A 111 -5.92 -4.41 -7.57
N ARG A 112 -4.85 -5.21 -7.52
CA ARG A 112 -3.72 -5.02 -6.59
C ARG A 112 -2.98 -3.72 -6.87
N ALA A 113 -2.71 -3.42 -8.14
CA ALA A 113 -2.09 -2.16 -8.55
C ALA A 113 -2.92 -0.94 -8.15
N SER A 114 -4.24 -0.99 -8.34
CA SER A 114 -5.14 0.08 -7.89
C SER A 114 -5.15 0.24 -6.37
N LEU A 115 -5.19 -0.87 -5.63
CA LEU A 115 -5.15 -0.86 -4.17
C LEU A 115 -3.83 -0.28 -3.64
N LEU A 116 -2.72 -0.71 -4.22
CA LEU A 116 -1.38 -0.28 -3.80
C LEU A 116 -1.12 1.19 -4.08
N THR A 117 -1.64 1.74 -5.18
CA THR A 117 -1.31 3.10 -5.63
C THR A 117 -2.40 4.14 -5.40
N GLY A 118 -3.64 3.69 -5.09
CA GLY A 118 -4.80 4.57 -5.04
C GLY A 118 -5.19 5.15 -6.40
N ARG A 119 -4.70 4.60 -7.50
CA ARG A 119 -4.91 5.08 -8.87
C ARG A 119 -5.64 4.05 -9.72
N ASN A 120 -6.26 4.49 -10.80
CA ASN A 120 -6.79 3.56 -11.79
C ASN A 120 -5.65 2.69 -12.34
N HIS A 121 -5.90 1.39 -12.47
CA HIS A 121 -4.89 0.41 -12.88
C HIS A 121 -4.26 0.70 -14.25
N THR A 122 -5.00 1.26 -15.21
CA THR A 122 -4.45 1.62 -16.53
C THR A 122 -3.49 2.81 -16.44
N PHE A 123 -3.71 3.77 -15.52
CA PHE A 123 -2.77 4.87 -15.30
C PHE A 123 -1.45 4.43 -14.66
N VAL A 124 -1.43 3.26 -14.07
CA VAL A 124 -0.23 2.68 -13.46
C VAL A 124 0.25 1.44 -14.21
N GLY A 125 -0.04 1.36 -15.50
CA GLY A 125 0.51 0.32 -16.38
C GLY A 125 -0.10 -1.07 -16.21
N ASN A 126 -1.10 -1.26 -15.36
CA ASN A 126 -1.66 -2.57 -15.01
C ASN A 126 -3.08 -2.78 -15.56
N GLY A 127 -3.32 -2.42 -16.81
CA GLY A 127 -4.56 -2.73 -17.52
C GLY A 127 -4.77 -4.22 -17.77
N GLN A 128 -3.74 -5.05 -17.54
CA GLN A 128 -3.70 -6.48 -17.78
C GLN A 128 -2.92 -7.20 -16.67
N ILE A 129 -3.07 -8.54 -16.54
CA ILE A 129 -2.22 -9.34 -15.64
C ILE A 129 -0.78 -9.31 -16.13
N SER A 130 0.18 -9.33 -15.19
CA SER A 130 1.61 -9.19 -15.50
C SER A 130 2.10 -10.26 -16.49
N ALA A 131 1.63 -11.51 -16.39
CA ALA A 131 2.03 -12.62 -17.25
C ALA A 131 1.59 -12.49 -18.74
N ILE A 132 0.58 -11.66 -19.02
CA ILE A 132 0.07 -11.41 -20.38
C ILE A 132 0.10 -9.92 -20.73
N ALA A 133 1.00 -9.19 -20.07
CA ALA A 133 1.27 -7.79 -20.35
C ALA A 133 1.78 -7.59 -21.79
N ASN A 134 1.62 -6.39 -22.30
CA ASN A 134 2.06 -6.01 -23.63
C ASN A 134 2.61 -4.57 -23.61
N ASP A 135 3.11 -4.12 -24.78
CA ASP A 135 3.78 -2.82 -24.87
C ASP A 135 2.83 -1.64 -25.13
N PHE A 136 1.52 -1.84 -25.03
CA PHE A 136 0.58 -0.71 -25.11
C PHE A 136 0.60 0.12 -23.83
N ASP A 137 0.42 1.43 -23.98
CA ASP A 137 0.30 2.36 -22.87
C ASP A 137 -0.81 1.89 -21.90
N GLY A 138 -0.48 1.85 -20.61
CA GLY A 138 -1.38 1.37 -19.58
C GLY A 138 -1.46 -0.15 -19.42
N PHE A 139 -0.76 -0.96 -20.22
CA PHE A 139 -0.83 -2.42 -20.24
C PHE A 139 0.52 -3.13 -20.07
N SER A 140 1.53 -2.42 -19.61
CA SER A 140 2.90 -2.95 -19.40
C SER A 140 3.00 -4.01 -18.28
N GLY A 141 1.95 -4.18 -17.47
CA GLY A 141 1.94 -5.12 -16.33
C GLY A 141 2.84 -4.71 -15.16
N THR A 142 3.38 -3.48 -15.19
CA THR A 142 4.36 -2.99 -14.21
C THR A 142 3.94 -1.64 -13.67
N ILE A 143 3.87 -1.50 -12.34
CA ILE A 143 3.62 -0.22 -11.69
C ILE A 143 4.88 0.65 -11.88
N PRO A 144 4.78 1.83 -12.52
CA PRO A 144 5.95 2.68 -12.75
C PRO A 144 6.46 3.28 -11.44
N LYS A 145 7.78 3.46 -11.32
CA LYS A 145 8.41 4.08 -10.14
C LYS A 145 8.04 5.54 -9.91
N THR A 146 7.36 6.16 -10.86
CA THR A 146 6.75 7.50 -10.73
C THR A 146 5.42 7.47 -9.95
N SER A 147 4.91 6.28 -9.63
CA SER A 147 3.70 6.08 -8.84
C SER A 147 4.06 5.44 -7.51
N ALA A 148 4.09 6.23 -6.45
CA ALA A 148 4.33 5.72 -5.10
C ALA A 148 3.20 4.78 -4.67
N THR A 149 3.57 3.72 -3.96
CA THR A 149 2.62 2.83 -3.30
C THR A 149 2.23 3.36 -1.92
N VAL A 150 1.14 2.85 -1.38
CA VAL A 150 0.73 3.14 0.00
C VAL A 150 1.83 2.78 1.00
N ALA A 151 2.59 1.71 0.76
CA ALA A 151 3.71 1.32 1.61
C ALA A 151 4.86 2.32 1.56
N GLU A 152 5.24 2.81 0.38
CA GLU A 152 6.26 3.86 0.24
C GLU A 152 5.84 5.15 0.97
N VAL A 153 4.59 5.56 0.82
CA VAL A 153 4.06 6.74 1.51
C VAL A 153 4.12 6.53 3.01
N LEU A 154 3.51 5.47 3.53
CA LEU A 154 3.44 5.21 4.97
C LEU A 154 4.82 5.04 5.61
N LYS A 155 5.73 4.32 4.94
CA LYS A 155 7.13 4.18 5.39
C LYS A 155 7.82 5.54 5.54
N ASN A 156 7.67 6.44 4.58
CA ASN A 156 8.23 7.79 4.65
C ASN A 156 7.64 8.62 5.80
N TYR A 157 6.40 8.32 6.20
CA TYR A 157 5.78 8.94 7.38
C TYR A 157 6.11 8.23 8.70
N GLY A 158 6.87 7.14 8.68
CA GLY A 158 7.39 6.48 9.88
C GLY A 158 6.66 5.21 10.32
N TYR A 159 5.75 4.69 9.48
CA TYR A 159 5.13 3.38 9.70
C TYR A 159 6.13 2.24 9.45
N ASN A 160 5.94 1.12 10.13
CA ASN A 160 6.49 -0.16 9.71
C ASN A 160 5.56 -0.78 8.66
N THR A 161 6.13 -1.32 7.58
CA THR A 161 5.35 -1.81 6.45
C THR A 161 5.67 -3.25 6.14
N GLY A 162 4.65 -4.10 6.05
CA GLY A 162 4.80 -5.51 5.71
C GLY A 162 3.72 -5.97 4.75
N ALA A 163 4.04 -6.96 3.91
CA ALA A 163 3.11 -7.61 3.01
C ALA A 163 3.24 -9.13 3.09
N TRP A 164 2.12 -9.84 2.96
CA TRP A 164 2.05 -11.29 3.05
C TRP A 164 1.16 -11.86 1.95
N GLY A 165 1.53 -13.05 1.48
CA GLY A 165 0.75 -13.80 0.50
C GLY A 165 1.05 -13.42 -0.95
N LYS A 166 0.02 -13.47 -1.79
CA LYS A 166 0.12 -13.22 -3.22
C LYS A 166 0.47 -11.76 -3.52
N TRP A 167 1.54 -11.55 -4.31
CA TRP A 167 1.93 -10.22 -4.79
C TRP A 167 1.36 -9.89 -6.17
N HIS A 168 1.73 -10.66 -7.19
CA HIS A 168 1.23 -10.61 -8.57
C HIS A 168 1.36 -9.24 -9.29
N ASN A 169 2.37 -8.44 -8.93
CA ASN A 169 2.71 -7.18 -9.60
C ASN A 169 4.21 -7.06 -9.92
N THR A 170 4.92 -8.20 -9.96
CA THR A 170 6.28 -8.29 -10.49
C THR A 170 6.20 -8.79 -11.93
N PRO A 171 6.97 -8.23 -12.88
CA PRO A 171 7.09 -8.79 -14.24
C PRO A 171 7.48 -10.26 -14.20
N GLU A 172 6.89 -11.08 -15.08
CA GLU A 172 7.03 -12.53 -15.04
C GLU A 172 8.49 -13.00 -15.14
N GLU A 173 9.30 -12.32 -15.96
CA GLU A 173 10.73 -12.60 -16.13
C GLU A 173 11.59 -12.24 -14.92
N GLN A 174 11.02 -11.55 -13.92
CA GLN A 174 11.72 -11.05 -12.72
C GLN A 174 11.26 -11.72 -11.43
N ILE A 175 10.38 -12.74 -11.49
CA ILE A 175 9.88 -13.43 -10.30
C ILE A 175 10.85 -14.43 -9.69
N THR A 176 12.06 -14.57 -10.23
CA THR A 176 13.08 -15.50 -9.72
C THR A 176 14.06 -14.83 -8.78
N ASN A 177 14.71 -15.60 -7.91
CA ASN A 177 15.74 -15.12 -6.97
C ASN A 177 16.96 -14.45 -7.65
N LYS A 178 16.99 -14.44 -8.96
CA LYS A 178 18.01 -13.75 -9.77
C LYS A 178 17.77 -12.23 -9.81
N GLY A 179 16.53 -11.79 -9.56
CA GLY A 179 16.14 -10.39 -9.73
C GLY A 179 16.02 -9.95 -11.21
N PRO A 180 15.97 -8.64 -11.50
CA PRO A 180 16.09 -7.54 -10.53
C PRO A 180 14.94 -7.45 -9.51
N PHE A 181 15.20 -6.82 -8.35
CA PHE A 181 14.27 -6.80 -7.22
C PHE A 181 13.46 -5.49 -7.11
N ASP A 182 13.63 -4.57 -8.06
CA ASP A 182 12.99 -3.26 -8.01
C ASP A 182 11.46 -3.33 -8.02
N TYR A 183 10.91 -4.32 -8.71
CA TYR A 183 9.47 -4.55 -8.83
C TYR A 183 8.91 -5.62 -7.86
N TRP A 184 9.73 -6.01 -6.90
CA TRP A 184 9.31 -6.87 -5.80
C TRP A 184 8.65 -6.04 -4.68
N PRO A 185 7.94 -6.64 -3.73
CA PRO A 185 7.30 -5.90 -2.63
C PRO A 185 8.25 -4.96 -1.90
N THR A 186 9.49 -5.40 -1.65
CA THR A 186 10.52 -4.58 -0.99
C THR A 186 10.95 -3.38 -1.82
N GLY A 187 10.95 -3.49 -3.14
CA GLY A 187 11.18 -2.38 -4.07
C GLY A 187 10.02 -1.39 -4.14
N TYR A 188 8.86 -1.74 -3.61
CA TYR A 188 7.66 -0.90 -3.53
C TYR A 188 7.33 -0.43 -2.10
N GLY A 189 8.34 -0.39 -1.22
CA GLY A 189 8.24 0.25 0.09
C GLY A 189 7.84 -0.67 1.24
N PHE A 190 7.57 -1.95 1.02
CA PHE A 190 7.38 -2.89 2.10
C PHE A 190 8.73 -3.29 2.71
N GLU A 191 8.90 -3.06 4.01
CA GLU A 191 10.14 -3.42 4.74
C GLU A 191 10.24 -4.91 5.02
N TYR A 192 9.11 -5.60 4.94
CA TYR A 192 9.01 -7.03 5.08
C TYR A 192 8.02 -7.63 4.07
N PHE A 193 8.38 -8.77 3.53
CA PHE A 193 7.52 -9.57 2.66
C PHE A 193 7.69 -11.06 2.98
N TYR A 194 6.56 -11.76 3.06
CA TYR A 194 6.54 -13.22 3.06
C TYR A 194 5.36 -13.73 2.23
N GLY A 195 5.64 -14.44 1.14
CA GLY A 195 4.61 -14.89 0.22
C GLY A 195 5.17 -15.37 -1.11
N PHE A 196 4.39 -15.20 -2.16
CA PHE A 196 4.78 -15.59 -3.51
C PHE A 196 4.52 -14.45 -4.51
N LEU A 197 5.35 -14.41 -5.57
CA LEU A 197 5.36 -13.30 -6.53
C LEU A 197 4.42 -13.51 -7.69
N ALA A 198 4.21 -14.78 -8.07
CA ALA A 198 3.38 -15.20 -9.21
C ALA A 198 1.88 -15.00 -8.97
N GLY A 199 1.08 -15.27 -10.00
CA GLY A 199 -0.38 -15.19 -9.95
C GLY A 199 -1.04 -16.28 -9.13
N GLU A 200 -0.39 -17.45 -9.03
CA GLU A 200 -0.88 -18.61 -8.29
C GLU A 200 0.29 -19.46 -7.78
N VAL A 201 0.01 -20.30 -6.80
CA VAL A 201 0.95 -21.26 -6.25
C VAL A 201 0.18 -22.40 -5.58
N SER A 202 0.80 -23.58 -5.46
CA SER A 202 0.22 -24.68 -4.69
C SER A 202 -0.07 -24.24 -3.25
N GLN A 203 -1.23 -24.60 -2.72
CA GLN A 203 -1.57 -24.32 -1.32
C GLN A 203 -0.85 -25.28 -0.34
N TYR A 204 -0.33 -26.39 -0.85
CA TYR A 204 0.24 -27.47 -0.04
C TYR A 204 1.77 -27.60 -0.20
N GLU A 205 2.31 -27.15 -1.33
CA GLU A 205 3.73 -27.16 -1.64
C GLU A 205 4.16 -25.88 -2.36
N PRO A 206 3.98 -24.70 -1.72
CA PRO A 206 4.33 -23.44 -2.35
C PRO A 206 5.83 -23.20 -2.37
N VAL A 207 6.29 -22.44 -3.36
CA VAL A 207 7.58 -21.78 -3.30
C VAL A 207 7.38 -20.40 -2.67
N MET A 208 7.79 -20.24 -1.42
CA MET A 208 7.68 -18.98 -0.69
C MET A 208 8.95 -18.14 -0.80
N THR A 209 8.76 -16.86 -0.77
CA THR A 209 9.81 -15.84 -0.78
C THR A 209 9.73 -15.01 0.49
N ARG A 210 10.88 -14.76 1.13
CA ARG A 210 11.02 -13.76 2.20
C ARG A 210 11.92 -12.64 1.72
N ASN A 211 11.35 -11.44 1.63
CA ASN A 211 12.00 -10.26 1.06
C ASN A 211 12.48 -10.55 -0.38
N THR A 212 13.76 -10.88 -0.58
CA THR A 212 14.36 -11.15 -1.89
C THR A 212 14.97 -12.55 -1.99
N THR A 213 14.69 -13.44 -1.03
CA THR A 213 15.25 -14.78 -0.98
C THR A 213 14.17 -15.84 -0.84
N GLN A 214 14.42 -17.03 -1.37
CA GLN A 214 13.55 -18.17 -1.11
C GLN A 214 13.50 -18.48 0.37
N ALA A 215 12.31 -18.70 0.90
CA ALA A 215 12.07 -18.97 2.31
C ALA A 215 11.71 -20.43 2.55
N PRO A 216 12.17 -21.03 3.65
CA PRO A 216 11.63 -22.30 4.11
C PRO A 216 10.17 -22.12 4.56
N LEU A 217 9.37 -23.16 4.40
CA LEU A 217 7.99 -23.18 4.88
C LEU A 217 7.97 -23.35 6.41
N HIS A 218 7.06 -22.64 7.08
CA HIS A 218 6.78 -22.86 8.50
C HIS A 218 5.83 -24.06 8.63
N HIS A 219 6.40 -25.25 8.70
CA HIS A 219 5.66 -26.50 8.71
C HIS A 219 5.87 -27.28 10.01
N ASP A 220 4.76 -27.60 10.69
CA ASP A 220 4.75 -28.62 11.75
C ASP A 220 4.60 -30.00 11.09
N PRO A 221 5.62 -30.88 11.14
CA PRO A 221 5.56 -32.20 10.46
C PRO A 221 4.45 -33.11 10.99
N LYS A 222 3.79 -32.74 12.07
CA LYS A 222 2.65 -33.49 12.65
C LYS A 222 1.29 -33.07 12.07
N LYS A 223 1.25 -32.04 11.20
CA LYS A 223 0.02 -31.51 10.62
C LYS A 223 0.16 -31.39 9.10
N PRO A 224 -0.93 -31.54 8.36
CA PRO A 224 -0.95 -31.16 6.95
C PRO A 224 -0.54 -29.68 6.80
N TYR A 225 0.34 -29.39 5.84
CA TYR A 225 0.69 -28.00 5.53
C TYR A 225 -0.42 -27.32 4.72
N HIS A 226 -0.63 -26.03 4.99
CA HIS A 226 -1.49 -25.16 4.17
C HIS A 226 -0.91 -23.75 4.10
N GLY A 227 -0.69 -23.24 2.88
CA GLY A 227 -0.02 -21.94 2.64
C GLY A 227 -0.68 -20.76 3.33
N THR A 228 -2.02 -20.71 3.41
CA THR A 228 -2.72 -19.62 4.10
C THR A 228 -2.44 -19.61 5.61
N GLU A 229 -2.32 -20.78 6.25
CA GLU A 229 -1.97 -20.85 7.69
C GLU A 229 -0.53 -20.41 7.92
N ASP A 230 0.39 -20.84 7.08
CA ASP A 230 1.80 -20.44 7.12
C ASP A 230 1.95 -18.92 7.00
N ILE A 231 1.33 -18.32 5.98
CA ILE A 231 1.30 -16.87 5.75
C ILE A 231 0.75 -16.12 6.97
N ALA A 232 -0.35 -16.60 7.53
CA ALA A 232 -0.96 -15.98 8.71
C ALA A 232 -0.07 -16.08 9.96
N GLN A 233 0.59 -17.21 10.18
CA GLN A 233 1.51 -17.40 11.30
C GLN A 233 2.74 -16.51 11.20
N ASP A 234 3.33 -16.37 10.00
CA ASP A 234 4.45 -15.45 9.75
C ASP A 234 4.04 -14.00 10.02
N ALA A 235 2.87 -13.58 9.53
CA ALA A 235 2.33 -12.24 9.79
C ALA A 235 2.13 -11.96 11.29
N ILE A 236 1.54 -12.90 12.03
CA ILE A 236 1.34 -12.77 13.48
C ILE A 236 2.67 -12.68 14.21
N LYS A 237 3.65 -13.49 13.81
CA LYS A 237 5.01 -13.45 14.38
C LYS A 237 5.63 -12.07 14.17
N TRP A 238 5.65 -11.58 12.94
CA TRP A 238 6.20 -10.28 12.61
C TRP A 238 5.52 -9.15 13.39
N LEU A 239 4.19 -9.14 13.47
CA LEU A 239 3.43 -8.14 14.25
C LEU A 239 3.81 -8.15 15.74
N ARG A 240 4.01 -9.32 16.33
CA ARG A 240 4.46 -9.45 17.72
C ARG A 240 5.88 -8.90 17.92
N GLU A 241 6.77 -9.15 16.97
CA GLU A 241 8.13 -8.61 16.97
C GLU A 241 8.12 -7.08 16.84
N GLN A 242 7.33 -6.53 15.89
CA GLN A 242 7.20 -5.07 15.76
C GLN A 242 6.67 -4.43 17.05
N LYS A 243 5.63 -5.01 17.63
CA LYS A 243 5.09 -4.51 18.91
C LYS A 243 6.11 -4.57 20.05
N ALA A 244 7.00 -5.55 20.05
CA ALA A 244 8.03 -5.69 21.09
C ALA A 244 9.19 -4.71 20.90
N TYR A 245 9.63 -4.48 19.65
CA TYR A 245 10.83 -3.68 19.35
C TYR A 245 10.54 -2.21 19.04
N ALA A 246 9.36 -1.90 18.54
CA ALA A 246 8.96 -0.55 18.15
C ALA A 246 7.47 -0.29 18.49
N PRO A 247 7.10 -0.35 19.80
CA PRO A 247 5.69 -0.29 20.22
C PRO A 247 5.00 1.05 19.87
N GLU A 248 5.77 2.08 19.60
CA GLU A 248 5.27 3.42 19.21
C GLU A 248 5.01 3.57 17.71
N LYS A 249 5.41 2.58 16.90
CA LYS A 249 5.18 2.59 15.45
C LYS A 249 4.00 1.70 15.09
N PRO A 250 3.06 2.24 14.32
CA PRO A 250 1.98 1.45 13.74
C PRO A 250 2.44 0.65 12.53
#